data_69b233fc7ce554fc9c8e6b3a55488cf3
#
_entry.id   69b233fc7ce554fc9c8e6b3a55488cf3
#
_cell.length_a   1.000
_cell.length_b   1.000
_cell.length_c   1.000
_cell.angle_alpha   90.00
_cell.angle_beta   90.00
_cell.angle_gamma   90.00
#
_symmetry.space_group_name_H-M   'P 1'
#
loop_
_entity.id
_entity.type
_entity.pdbx_description
1 polymer ?
#
loop_
_entity_poly.entity_id
_entity_poly.type
_entity_poly.pdbx_seq_one_letter_code
_entity_poly.pdbx_strand_id
1 'polypeptide(L)'
;MVRVLVYSIVCFLLSGCLSSGVGDIRPQDPYEKFNRKSFQFSESVDKKLLAPVAHGYSRILPDPLETGFNNLFANIDSVPSSVNGLLQGQIEVGAREFARLMINSTFGVAGFFDVASIWGIKPQHEDIGQTLAVWGL
;
A
#
# COMPACT_ATOMS: atom_id res chain seq x y z
N MET A 1 -22.09 19.14 -15.28
CA MET A 1 -20.89 19.92 -14.98
C MET A 1 -20.09 19.31 -13.83
N VAL A 2 -20.65 19.02 -12.64
CA VAL A 2 -19.92 18.45 -11.48
C VAL A 2 -19.22 17.11 -11.82
N ARG A 3 -19.87 16.20 -12.54
CA ARG A 3 -19.28 14.91 -12.93
C ARG A 3 -18.04 15.06 -13.82
N VAL A 4 -18.06 15.99 -14.75
CA VAL A 4 -16.91 16.27 -15.64
C VAL A 4 -15.75 16.85 -14.83
N LEU A 5 -16.04 17.74 -13.89
CA LEU A 5 -15.03 18.31 -12.99
C LEU A 5 -14.37 17.24 -12.11
N VAL A 6 -15.17 16.33 -11.56
CA VAL A 6 -14.66 15.20 -10.76
C VAL A 6 -13.77 14.28 -11.60
N TYR A 7 -14.18 13.90 -12.83
CA TYR A 7 -13.35 13.09 -13.71
C TYR A 7 -12.05 13.79 -14.12
N SER A 8 -12.10 15.11 -14.38
CA SER A 8 -10.90 15.88 -14.69
C SER A 8 -9.93 15.93 -13.52
N ILE A 9 -10.43 16.10 -12.30
CA ILE A 9 -9.60 16.09 -11.07
C ILE A 9 -8.99 14.70 -10.84
N VAL A 10 -9.76 13.63 -11.01
CA VAL A 10 -9.27 12.25 -10.87
C VAL A 10 -8.21 11.94 -11.93
N CYS A 11 -8.44 12.32 -13.20
CA CYS A 11 -7.42 12.16 -14.25
C CYS A 11 -6.15 12.98 -13.98
N PHE A 12 -6.30 14.18 -13.43
CA PHE A 12 -5.14 15.01 -13.08
C PHE A 12 -4.33 14.45 -11.90
N LEU A 13 -4.99 13.81 -10.94
CA LEU A 13 -4.33 13.14 -9.81
C LEU A 13 -3.64 11.82 -10.22
N LEU A 14 -4.14 11.16 -11.29
CA LEU A 14 -3.55 9.92 -11.82
C LEU A 14 -2.40 10.16 -12.81
N SER A 15 -2.24 11.38 -13.34
CA SER A 15 -1.17 11.70 -14.28
C SER A 15 0.22 11.89 -13.65
N GLY A 16 0.34 11.71 -12.33
CA GLY A 16 1.60 11.88 -11.60
C GLY A 16 2.65 10.76 -11.77
N CYS A 17 2.33 9.66 -12.46
CA CYS A 17 3.18 8.48 -12.55
C CYS A 17 3.84 8.27 -13.92
N LEU A 18 4.02 9.30 -14.74
CA LEU A 18 4.84 9.17 -15.93
C LEU A 18 6.32 9.47 -15.59
N SER A 19 6.91 8.62 -14.77
CA SER A 19 8.35 8.60 -14.54
C SER A 19 9.00 7.88 -15.72
N SER A 20 9.46 8.64 -16.67
CA SER A 20 10.30 8.21 -17.76
C SER A 20 11.55 7.50 -17.26
N GLY A 21 11.84 6.41 -17.94
CA GLY A 21 12.92 5.46 -17.86
C GLY A 21 14.21 5.83 -17.13
N VAL A 22 14.70 4.82 -16.46
CA VAL A 22 16.07 4.70 -15.98
C VAL A 22 17.04 4.86 -17.15
N GLY A 23 17.61 6.03 -17.28
CA GLY A 23 18.63 6.32 -18.26
C GLY A 23 19.13 7.74 -18.07
N ASP A 24 20.35 7.85 -17.58
CA ASP A 24 21.14 9.04 -17.36
C ASP A 24 20.85 9.83 -16.06
N ILE A 25 21.84 9.80 -15.20
CA ILE A 25 22.02 10.74 -14.10
C ILE A 25 22.16 12.13 -14.75
N ARG A 26 21.05 12.83 -14.92
CA ARG A 26 21.08 14.21 -15.41
C ARG A 26 21.64 15.10 -14.29
N PRO A 27 22.70 15.89 -14.55
CA PRO A 27 23.32 16.72 -13.53
C PRO A 27 22.39 17.82 -12.97
N GLN A 28 21.19 18.01 -13.53
CA GLN A 28 20.21 19.01 -13.07
C GLN A 28 18.79 18.47 -13.27
N ASP A 29 18.13 18.13 -12.16
CA ASP A 29 16.69 17.85 -12.14
C ASP A 29 15.93 19.16 -12.35
N PRO A 30 15.16 19.34 -13.45
CA PRO A 30 14.41 20.56 -13.70
C PRO A 30 13.32 20.83 -12.64
N TYR A 31 12.94 19.79 -11.90
CA TYR A 31 11.92 19.85 -10.84
C TYR A 31 12.52 19.82 -9.42
N GLU A 32 13.85 19.90 -9.27
CA GLU A 32 14.51 19.81 -7.97
C GLU A 32 13.91 20.77 -6.93
N LYS A 33 13.67 22.02 -7.31
CA LYS A 33 13.12 23.03 -6.40
C LYS A 33 11.70 22.69 -5.94
N PHE A 34 10.89 22.14 -6.83
CA PHE A 34 9.54 21.68 -6.51
C PHE A 34 9.59 20.43 -5.63
N ASN A 35 10.36 19.43 -6.01
CA ASN A 35 10.53 18.19 -5.28
C ASN A 35 11.05 18.46 -3.87
N ARG A 36 12.03 19.34 -3.73
CA ARG A 36 12.57 19.74 -2.42
C ARG A 36 11.52 20.44 -1.54
N LYS A 37 10.73 21.37 -2.10
CA LYS A 37 9.64 22.02 -1.35
C LYS A 37 8.53 21.05 -0.96
N SER A 38 8.14 20.18 -1.86
CA SER A 38 7.16 19.12 -1.60
C SER A 38 7.64 18.19 -0.48
N PHE A 39 8.90 17.77 -0.53
CA PHE A 39 9.51 16.96 0.52
C PHE A 39 9.54 17.70 1.87
N GLN A 40 9.96 18.95 1.91
CA GLN A 40 9.99 19.75 3.15
C GLN A 40 8.58 19.93 3.73
N PHE A 41 7.57 20.11 2.88
CA PHE A 41 6.18 20.17 3.32
C PHE A 41 5.75 18.84 3.94
N SER A 42 5.96 17.72 3.24
CA SER A 42 5.63 16.37 3.73
C SER A 42 6.36 16.07 5.04
N GLU A 43 7.65 16.38 5.13
CA GLU A 43 8.45 16.23 6.34
C GLU A 43 7.93 17.09 7.51
N SER A 44 7.45 18.30 7.21
CA SER A 44 6.87 19.18 8.22
C SER A 44 5.54 18.66 8.73
N VAL A 45 4.70 18.10 7.85
CA VAL A 45 3.43 17.45 8.22
C VAL A 45 3.71 16.20 9.04
N ASP A 46 4.68 15.39 8.61
CA ASP A 46 5.07 14.19 9.35
C ASP A 46 5.52 14.55 10.77
N LYS A 47 6.52 15.41 10.90
CA LYS A 47 7.10 15.79 12.21
C LYS A 47 6.11 16.49 13.15
N LYS A 48 5.21 17.32 12.61
CA LYS A 48 4.31 18.15 13.43
C LYS A 48 2.97 17.51 13.73
N LEU A 49 2.51 16.60 12.87
CA LEU A 49 1.19 15.97 12.97
C LEU A 49 1.28 14.46 13.07
N LEU A 50 1.89 13.79 12.10
CA LEU A 50 1.83 12.33 12.03
C LEU A 50 2.68 11.67 13.11
N ALA A 51 3.92 12.11 13.31
CA ALA A 51 4.80 11.53 14.32
C ALA A 51 4.27 11.70 15.75
N PRO A 52 3.79 12.89 16.21
CA PRO A 52 3.17 13.00 17.54
C PRO A 52 1.94 12.11 17.71
N VAL A 53 1.08 12.01 16.68
CA VAL A 53 -0.10 11.14 16.71
C VAL A 53 0.33 9.68 16.79
N ALA A 54 1.29 9.25 15.97
CA ALA A 54 1.82 7.89 15.99
C ALA A 54 2.46 7.53 17.34
N HIS A 55 3.25 8.45 17.92
CA HIS A 55 3.80 8.26 19.26
C HIS A 55 2.73 8.22 20.35
N GLY A 56 1.67 9.02 20.22
CA GLY A 56 0.52 8.96 21.14
C GLY A 56 -0.19 7.62 21.04
N TYR A 57 -0.45 7.17 19.82
CA TYR A 57 -1.06 5.87 19.53
C TYR A 57 -0.26 4.72 20.14
N SER A 58 1.04 4.63 19.86
CA SER A 58 1.89 3.55 20.38
C SER A 58 2.11 3.55 21.91
N ARG A 59 1.87 4.70 22.57
CA ARG A 59 1.90 4.77 24.05
C ARG A 59 0.60 4.35 24.72
N ILE A 60 -0.51 4.52 24.03
CA ILE A 60 -1.86 4.27 24.58
C ILE A 60 -2.31 2.85 24.26
N LEU A 61 -1.98 2.33 23.08
CA LEU A 61 -2.34 0.97 22.69
C LEU A 61 -1.34 -0.05 23.26
N PRO A 62 -1.81 -1.06 23.98
CA PRO A 62 -1.01 -2.24 24.31
C PRO A 62 -0.59 -2.99 23.03
N ASP A 63 0.63 -3.52 23.02
CA ASP A 63 1.21 -4.26 21.86
C ASP A 63 0.26 -5.29 21.22
N PRO A 64 -0.53 -6.09 21.97
CA PRO A 64 -1.45 -7.04 21.36
C PRO A 64 -2.56 -6.40 20.54
N LEU A 65 -3.04 -5.22 20.93
CA LEU A 65 -4.06 -4.47 20.18
C LEU A 65 -3.45 -3.84 18.92
N GLU A 66 -2.26 -3.26 19.04
CA GLU A 66 -1.53 -2.72 17.87
C GLU A 66 -1.29 -3.81 16.83
N THR A 67 -0.80 -4.97 17.28
CA THR A 67 -0.62 -6.14 16.42
C THR A 67 -1.93 -6.58 15.76
N GLY A 68 -3.02 -6.62 16.54
CA GLY A 68 -4.34 -7.00 16.01
C GLY A 68 -4.85 -6.02 14.95
N PHE A 69 -4.70 -4.72 15.14
CA PHE A 69 -5.06 -3.74 14.11
C PHE A 69 -4.18 -3.84 12.87
N ASN A 70 -2.87 -4.05 13.03
CA ASN A 70 -1.98 -4.27 11.90
C ASN A 70 -2.36 -5.53 11.10
N ASN A 71 -2.74 -6.59 11.78
CA ASN A 71 -3.24 -7.81 11.12
C ASN A 71 -4.56 -7.57 10.38
N LEU A 72 -5.48 -6.78 10.94
CA LEU A 72 -6.72 -6.38 10.26
C LEU A 72 -6.44 -5.67 8.93
N PHE A 73 -5.54 -4.70 8.94
CA PHE A 73 -5.15 -3.99 7.72
C PHE A 73 -4.44 -4.92 6.73
N ALA A 74 -3.53 -5.77 7.21
CA ALA A 74 -2.88 -6.78 6.37
C ALA A 74 -3.87 -7.77 5.76
N ASN A 75 -4.94 -8.14 6.49
CA ASN A 75 -5.99 -8.99 5.97
C ASN A 75 -6.80 -8.32 4.86
N ILE A 76 -7.10 -7.01 5.00
CA ILE A 76 -7.74 -6.23 3.93
C ILE A 76 -6.81 -6.14 2.70
N ASP A 77 -5.52 -6.00 2.91
CA ASP A 77 -4.52 -5.90 1.86
C ASP A 77 -4.28 -7.23 1.12
N SER A 78 -4.65 -8.36 1.71
CA SER A 78 -4.68 -9.64 1.01
C SER A 78 -5.67 -9.65 -0.19
N VAL A 79 -6.68 -8.77 -0.21
CA VAL A 79 -7.62 -8.65 -1.35
C VAL A 79 -6.91 -8.14 -2.61
N PRO A 80 -6.32 -6.92 -2.63
CA PRO A 80 -5.57 -6.46 -3.79
C PRO A 80 -4.38 -7.38 -4.11
N SER A 81 -3.68 -7.92 -3.11
CA SER A 81 -2.56 -8.84 -3.34
C SER A 81 -2.99 -10.12 -4.06
N SER A 82 -4.13 -10.70 -3.68
CA SER A 82 -4.69 -11.86 -4.36
C SER A 82 -5.02 -11.55 -5.82
N VAL A 83 -5.69 -10.43 -6.08
CA VAL A 83 -6.07 -10.01 -7.44
C VAL A 83 -4.83 -9.74 -8.29
N ASN A 84 -3.87 -9.00 -7.77
CA ASN A 84 -2.64 -8.68 -8.49
C ASN A 84 -1.80 -9.93 -8.79
N GLY A 85 -1.69 -10.87 -7.83
CA GLY A 85 -1.04 -12.15 -8.07
C GLY A 85 -1.68 -12.92 -9.25
N LEU A 86 -3.00 -12.96 -9.33
CA LEU A 86 -3.71 -13.56 -10.47
C LEU A 86 -3.46 -12.81 -11.78
N LEU A 87 -3.51 -11.47 -11.77
CA LEU A 87 -3.26 -10.63 -12.96
C LEU A 87 -1.83 -10.76 -13.48
N GLN A 88 -0.87 -11.08 -12.62
CA GLN A 88 0.52 -11.38 -12.96
C GLN A 88 0.72 -12.82 -13.47
N GLY A 89 -0.33 -13.65 -13.46
CA GLY A 89 -0.23 -15.07 -13.79
C GLY A 89 0.36 -15.93 -12.66
N GLN A 90 0.57 -15.37 -11.48
CA GLN A 90 1.07 -16.06 -10.30
C GLN A 90 -0.09 -16.69 -9.52
N ILE A 91 -0.69 -17.74 -10.08
CA ILE A 91 -1.90 -18.36 -9.53
C ILE A 91 -1.69 -18.85 -8.10
N GLU A 92 -0.51 -19.37 -7.78
CA GLU A 92 -0.17 -19.83 -6.43
C GLU A 92 -0.20 -18.68 -5.42
N VAL A 93 0.35 -17.51 -5.79
CA VAL A 93 0.35 -16.31 -4.95
C VAL A 93 -1.06 -15.81 -4.73
N GLY A 94 -1.83 -15.66 -5.82
CA GLY A 94 -3.21 -15.23 -5.74
C GLY A 94 -4.09 -16.15 -4.89
N ALA A 95 -3.95 -17.46 -5.08
CA ALA A 95 -4.68 -18.46 -4.30
C ALA A 95 -4.25 -18.46 -2.81
N ARG A 96 -2.97 -18.28 -2.54
CA ARG A 96 -2.42 -18.20 -1.18
C ARG A 96 -2.98 -16.99 -0.44
N GLU A 97 -2.94 -15.81 -1.03
CA GLU A 97 -3.47 -14.59 -0.41
C GLU A 97 -4.98 -14.64 -0.23
N PHE A 98 -5.71 -15.23 -1.19
CA PHE A 98 -7.13 -15.49 -1.02
C PHE A 98 -7.41 -16.46 0.15
N ALA A 99 -6.63 -17.54 0.27
CA ALA A 99 -6.76 -18.49 1.39
C ALA A 99 -6.46 -17.81 2.74
N ARG A 100 -5.43 -16.94 2.81
CA ARG A 100 -5.13 -16.14 3.99
C ARG A 100 -6.30 -15.25 4.39
N LEU A 101 -6.87 -14.52 3.41
CA LEU A 101 -8.06 -13.69 3.62
C LEU A 101 -9.19 -14.50 4.25
N MET A 102 -9.51 -15.66 3.69
CA MET A 102 -10.61 -16.52 4.18
C MET A 102 -10.33 -17.07 5.58
N ILE A 103 -9.11 -17.56 5.83
CA ILE A 103 -8.71 -18.14 7.12
C ILE A 103 -8.74 -17.06 8.20
N ASN A 104 -8.07 -15.93 7.95
CA ASN A 104 -7.97 -14.86 8.93
C ASN A 104 -9.32 -14.19 9.19
N SER A 105 -10.15 -14.03 8.16
CA SER A 105 -11.50 -13.47 8.34
C SER A 105 -12.42 -14.39 9.14
N THR A 106 -12.28 -15.72 8.98
CA THR A 106 -13.15 -16.70 9.63
C THR A 106 -12.65 -17.07 11.02
N PHE A 107 -11.39 -17.50 11.13
CA PHE A 107 -10.80 -18.01 12.36
C PHE A 107 -10.03 -16.92 13.14
N GLY A 108 -9.60 -15.85 12.45
CA GLY A 108 -8.84 -14.76 13.02
C GLY A 108 -9.68 -13.55 13.45
N VAL A 109 -11.01 -13.70 13.63
CA VAL A 109 -11.91 -12.60 14.02
C VAL A 109 -11.77 -11.42 13.06
N ALA A 110 -12.24 -11.60 11.82
CA ALA A 110 -12.13 -10.64 10.72
C ALA A 110 -10.68 -10.24 10.35
N GLY A 111 -9.69 -11.01 10.74
CA GLY A 111 -8.27 -10.74 10.48
C GLY A 111 -7.51 -10.12 11.65
N PHE A 112 -8.14 -9.93 12.81
CA PHE A 112 -7.44 -9.43 14.00
C PHE A 112 -6.31 -10.37 14.45
N PHE A 113 -6.49 -11.68 14.28
CA PHE A 113 -5.45 -12.68 14.49
C PHE A 113 -4.98 -13.25 13.14
N ASP A 114 -3.68 -13.28 12.90
CA ASP A 114 -3.09 -13.89 11.70
C ASP A 114 -2.94 -15.41 11.86
N VAL A 115 -4.07 -16.10 11.80
CA VAL A 115 -4.15 -17.56 11.93
C VAL A 115 -3.46 -18.26 10.75
N ALA A 116 -3.55 -17.66 9.55
CA ALA A 116 -2.92 -18.22 8.36
C ALA A 116 -1.39 -18.33 8.51
N SER A 117 -0.74 -17.35 9.11
CA SER A 117 0.70 -17.42 9.39
C SER A 117 1.03 -18.50 10.44
N ILE A 118 0.18 -18.69 11.43
CA ILE A 118 0.32 -19.80 12.42
C ILE A 118 0.27 -21.15 11.70
N TRP A 119 -0.57 -21.29 10.67
CA TRP A 119 -0.66 -22.50 9.85
C TRP A 119 0.43 -22.63 8.78
N GLY A 120 1.40 -21.72 8.77
CA GLY A 120 2.54 -21.75 7.85
C GLY A 120 2.29 -21.11 6.50
N ILE A 121 1.14 -20.46 6.29
CA ILE A 121 0.81 -19.74 5.06
C ILE A 121 1.35 -18.31 5.20
N LYS A 122 2.57 -18.06 4.72
CA LYS A 122 3.21 -16.75 4.81
C LYS A 122 2.58 -15.73 3.85
N PRO A 123 2.48 -14.44 4.25
CA PRO A 123 1.99 -13.39 3.38
C PRO A 123 2.93 -13.15 2.19
N GLN A 124 2.35 -12.75 1.08
CA GLN A 124 3.06 -12.32 -0.11
C GLN A 124 2.34 -11.11 -0.70
N HIS A 125 3.02 -9.99 -0.70
CA HIS A 125 2.43 -8.71 -1.03
C HIS A 125 2.61 -8.41 -2.52
N GLU A 126 1.49 -8.24 -3.23
CA GLU A 126 1.46 -7.91 -4.65
C GLU A 126 0.61 -6.65 -4.87
N ASP A 127 1.14 -5.74 -5.67
CA ASP A 127 0.48 -4.48 -5.97
C ASP A 127 0.31 -4.23 -7.47
N ILE A 128 -0.42 -3.16 -7.80
CA ILE A 128 -0.69 -2.80 -9.18
C ILE A 128 0.58 -2.32 -9.91
N GLY A 129 1.53 -1.72 -9.20
CA GLY A 129 2.80 -1.29 -9.79
C GLY A 129 3.62 -2.48 -10.28
N GLN A 130 3.69 -3.54 -9.47
CA GLN A 130 4.33 -4.81 -9.84
C GLN A 130 3.59 -5.46 -11.02
N THR A 131 2.26 -5.42 -11.02
CA THR A 131 1.44 -5.95 -12.12
C THR A 131 1.72 -5.23 -13.43
N LEU A 132 1.76 -3.90 -13.42
CA LEU A 132 2.10 -3.10 -14.60
C LEU A 132 3.52 -3.37 -15.07
N ALA A 133 4.48 -3.52 -14.17
CA ALA A 133 5.86 -3.87 -14.51
C ALA A 133 5.95 -5.25 -15.16
N VAL A 134 5.21 -6.26 -14.69
CA VAL A 134 5.13 -7.59 -15.33
C VAL A 134 4.54 -7.51 -16.73
N TRP A 135 3.59 -6.59 -16.95
CA TRP A 135 2.99 -6.36 -18.28
C TRP A 135 3.87 -5.52 -19.21
N GLY A 136 5.01 -4.98 -18.72
CA GLY A 136 5.95 -4.18 -19.50
C GLY A 136 5.59 -2.71 -19.66
N LEU A 137 4.81 -2.17 -18.70
CA LEU A 137 4.38 -0.78 -18.65
C LEU A 137 5.20 0.04 -17.66
#